data_f3e68076f4fd8084f4b331e4dffded59
#
_entry.id   f3e68076f4fd8084f4b331e4dffded59
#
_cell.length_a   1.000
_cell.length_b   1.000
_cell.length_c   1.000
_cell.angle_alpha   90.00
_cell.angle_beta   90.00
_cell.angle_gamma   90.00
#
_symmetry.space_group_name_H-M   'P 1'
#
loop_
_entity.id
_entity.type
_entity.pdbx_description
1 polymer ?
#
loop_
_entity_poly.entity_id
_entity_poly.type
_entity_poly.pdbx_seq_one_letter_code
_entity_poly.pdbx_strand_id
1 'polypeptide(L)'
;MCGIAGYFNHAKTRTDLSGLYKAVRLIAHRGPDDEGYAVFNVDTQTAQKYCGPDSPAVLKSQMPDIVQHPHFAHHLAFGFRRFSIVDLSEKGHQPFWSPDGSVCLIFNGEIYNYIELQKELLQLGYCFTTACDTEVLLAGYLTWGMDVLKFCNGPIA
;
A
#
# COMPACT_ATOMS: atom_id res chain seq x y z
N MET A 1 8.57 -10.45 -6.90
CA MET A 1 7.34 -10.48 -6.05
C MET A 1 7.57 -9.61 -4.84
N CYS A 2 6.62 -8.76 -4.52
CA CYS A 2 6.66 -7.83 -3.40
C CYS A 2 6.70 -8.51 -2.02
N GLY A 3 6.89 -7.74 -0.97
CA GLY A 3 6.87 -8.21 0.40
C GLY A 3 5.87 -7.41 1.24
N ILE A 4 5.11 -8.10 2.07
CA ILE A 4 4.14 -7.50 2.99
C ILE A 4 4.51 -7.89 4.41
N ALA A 5 4.47 -6.94 5.32
CA ALA A 5 4.52 -7.14 6.76
C ALA A 5 3.47 -6.27 7.44
N GLY A 6 2.91 -6.75 8.54
CA GLY A 6 1.93 -5.95 9.28
C GLY A 6 1.51 -6.63 10.56
N TYR A 7 0.82 -5.88 11.37
CA TYR A 7 0.19 -6.39 12.60
C TYR A 7 -1.03 -5.58 12.98
N PHE A 8 -1.90 -6.22 13.71
CA PHE A 8 -3.03 -5.58 14.38
C PHE A 8 -2.97 -5.89 15.87
N ASN A 9 -3.05 -4.86 16.71
CA ASN A 9 -3.11 -5.00 18.15
C ASN A 9 -4.48 -4.55 18.66
N HIS A 10 -5.33 -5.51 18.95
CA HIS A 10 -6.69 -5.25 19.41
C HIS A 10 -6.77 -4.67 20.84
N ALA A 11 -5.82 -5.01 21.70
CA ALA A 11 -5.93 -4.77 23.14
C ALA A 11 -5.22 -3.50 23.63
N LYS A 12 -4.28 -2.96 22.89
CA LYS A 12 -3.44 -1.81 23.33
C LYS A 12 -2.96 -0.98 22.14
N THR A 13 -3.05 0.32 22.31
CA THR A 13 -2.35 1.27 21.45
C THR A 13 -0.83 1.06 21.58
N ARG A 14 -0.14 0.89 20.46
CA ARG A 14 1.32 0.93 20.38
C ARG A 14 1.78 2.32 19.98
N THR A 15 3.02 2.66 20.31
CA THR A 15 3.62 3.92 19.87
C THR A 15 4.91 3.70 19.08
N ASP A 16 5.63 2.60 19.32
CA ASP A 16 6.91 2.30 18.68
C ASP A 16 6.73 1.55 17.36
N LEU A 17 7.27 2.10 16.28
CA LEU A 17 7.25 1.57 14.92
C LEU A 17 8.53 0.79 14.56
N SER A 18 9.53 0.73 15.43
CA SER A 18 10.81 0.09 15.14
C SER A 18 10.68 -1.39 14.79
N GLY A 19 9.71 -2.08 15.41
CA GLY A 19 9.40 -3.47 15.11
C GLY A 19 8.87 -3.66 13.68
N LEU A 20 7.99 -2.76 13.20
CA LEU A 20 7.49 -2.78 11.82
C LEU A 20 8.63 -2.54 10.84
N TYR A 21 9.45 -1.50 11.07
CA TYR A 21 10.62 -1.22 10.24
C TYR A 21 11.56 -2.42 10.13
N LYS A 22 11.91 -3.06 11.27
CA LYS A 22 12.76 -4.26 11.28
C LYS A 22 12.13 -5.40 10.48
N ALA A 23 10.84 -5.65 10.62
CA ALA A 23 10.15 -6.71 9.88
C ALA A 23 10.19 -6.46 8.36
N VAL A 24 9.96 -5.23 7.91
CA VAL A 24 10.04 -4.85 6.50
C VAL A 24 11.47 -4.96 5.97
N ARG A 25 12.48 -4.62 6.76
CA ARG A 25 13.90 -4.81 6.40
C ARG A 25 14.28 -6.27 6.19
N LEU A 26 13.74 -7.19 7.00
CA LEU A 26 14.00 -8.63 6.82
C LEU A 26 13.52 -9.18 5.48
N ILE A 27 12.47 -8.59 4.92
CA ILE A 27 11.91 -8.99 3.62
C ILE A 27 12.36 -8.09 2.46
N ALA A 28 13.39 -7.25 2.64
CA ALA A 28 13.89 -6.34 1.61
C ALA A 28 14.30 -7.05 0.31
N HIS A 29 14.80 -8.29 0.40
CA HIS A 29 15.16 -9.12 -0.74
C HIS A 29 13.98 -9.43 -1.68
N ARG A 30 12.74 -9.34 -1.20
CA ARG A 30 11.52 -9.57 -2.00
C ARG A 30 11.15 -8.36 -2.86
N GLY A 31 11.48 -7.16 -2.41
CA GLY A 31 11.17 -5.91 -3.12
C GLY A 31 12.23 -4.87 -2.80
N PRO A 32 13.31 -4.83 -3.59
CA PRO A 32 14.44 -3.93 -3.33
C PRO A 32 14.21 -2.49 -3.76
N ASP A 33 13.17 -2.22 -4.59
CA ASP A 33 13.06 -0.97 -5.34
C ASP A 33 12.43 0.17 -4.54
N ASP A 34 11.56 -0.16 -3.56
CA ASP A 34 10.87 0.82 -2.74
C ASP A 34 10.35 0.19 -1.44
N GLU A 35 10.12 1.01 -0.44
CA GLU A 35 9.46 0.65 0.81
C GLU A 35 8.49 1.74 1.27
N GLY A 36 7.39 1.32 1.86
CA GLY A 36 6.42 2.25 2.41
C GLY A 36 5.65 1.67 3.58
N TYR A 37 5.07 2.57 4.38
CA TYR A 37 4.39 2.19 5.61
C TYR A 37 3.11 2.99 5.79
N ALA A 38 2.11 2.35 6.41
CA ALA A 38 0.89 3.01 6.87
C ALA A 38 0.54 2.51 8.25
N VAL A 39 0.18 3.42 9.13
CA VAL A 39 -0.21 3.11 10.51
C VAL A 39 -1.53 3.79 10.85
N PHE A 40 -2.35 3.12 11.65
CA PHE A 40 -3.73 3.52 11.90
C PHE A 40 -4.03 3.48 13.40
N ASN A 41 -4.59 4.56 13.88
CA ASN A 41 -5.19 4.61 15.21
C ASN A 41 -6.71 4.48 15.06
N VAL A 42 -7.26 3.36 15.56
CA VAL A 42 -8.69 3.07 15.43
C VAL A 42 -9.51 3.97 16.34
N ASP A 43 -9.00 4.31 17.53
CA ASP A 43 -9.72 5.12 18.53
C ASP A 43 -9.91 6.56 18.05
N THR A 44 -8.85 7.14 17.46
CA THR A 44 -8.88 8.52 16.97
C THR A 44 -9.25 8.64 15.50
N GLN A 45 -9.42 7.50 14.81
CA GLN A 45 -9.67 7.43 13.37
C GLN A 45 -8.62 8.19 12.53
N THR A 46 -7.37 8.13 12.98
CA THR A 46 -6.24 8.79 12.28
C THR A 46 -5.32 7.78 11.65
N ALA A 47 -4.71 8.16 10.54
CA ALA A 47 -3.70 7.37 9.84
C ALA A 47 -2.49 8.24 9.50
N GLN A 48 -1.31 7.61 9.46
CA GLN A 48 -0.07 8.25 9.06
C GLN A 48 0.67 7.39 8.05
N LYS A 49 1.14 8.02 6.98
CA LYS A 49 2.01 7.42 5.95
C LYS A 49 3.46 7.70 6.31
N TYR A 50 4.35 6.75 6.01
CA TYR A 50 5.80 6.93 6.14
C TYR A 50 6.53 6.36 4.94
N CYS A 51 7.63 7.01 4.58
CA CYS A 51 8.68 6.44 3.75
C CYS A 51 9.76 5.79 4.63
N GLY A 52 10.75 5.18 4.00
CA GLY A 52 11.92 4.65 4.67
C GLY A 52 13.21 4.94 3.89
N PRO A 53 14.36 4.43 4.37
CA PRO A 53 15.66 4.66 3.73
C PRO A 53 15.75 4.24 2.27
N ASP A 54 15.03 3.18 1.87
CA ASP A 54 15.04 2.67 0.48
C ASP A 54 13.91 3.27 -0.39
N SER A 55 13.08 4.19 0.15
CA SER A 55 12.06 4.88 -0.64
C SER A 55 12.67 5.89 -1.62
N PRO A 56 12.06 6.12 -2.79
CA PRO A 56 12.46 7.15 -3.74
C PRO A 56 12.56 8.55 -3.14
N ALA A 57 13.49 9.35 -3.63
CA ALA A 57 13.76 10.71 -3.11
C ALA A 57 12.51 11.62 -3.14
N VAL A 58 11.67 11.48 -4.16
CA VAL A 58 10.40 12.22 -4.29
C VAL A 58 9.49 11.94 -3.09
N LEU A 59 9.33 10.67 -2.72
CA LEU A 59 8.49 10.27 -1.59
C LEU A 59 9.05 10.74 -0.25
N LYS A 60 10.37 10.73 -0.09
CA LYS A 60 11.05 11.25 1.12
C LYS A 60 10.81 12.75 1.34
N SER A 61 10.55 13.50 0.27
CA SER A 61 10.20 14.92 0.39
C SER A 61 8.73 15.16 0.78
N GLN A 62 7.87 14.14 0.65
CA GLN A 62 6.41 14.24 0.85
C GLN A 62 5.93 13.57 2.14
N MET A 63 6.70 12.63 2.68
CA MET A 63 6.31 11.83 3.84
C MET A 63 7.43 11.77 4.88
N PRO A 64 7.10 11.69 6.18
CA PRO A 64 8.09 11.49 7.22
C PRO A 64 8.79 10.14 7.07
N ASP A 65 10.08 10.10 7.40
CA ASP A 65 10.87 8.87 7.46
C ASP A 65 10.55 8.11 8.76
N ILE A 66 10.21 6.83 8.64
CA ILE A 66 9.83 5.98 9.78
C ILE A 66 10.95 5.81 10.80
N VAL A 67 12.22 5.90 10.37
CA VAL A 67 13.37 5.79 11.25
C VAL A 67 13.57 7.05 12.08
N GLN A 68 13.31 8.22 11.47
CA GLN A 68 13.44 9.53 12.15
C GLN A 68 12.20 9.85 13.01
N HIS A 69 11.05 9.29 12.66
CA HIS A 69 9.78 9.50 13.35
C HIS A 69 9.17 8.17 13.83
N PRO A 70 9.85 7.43 14.72
CA PRO A 70 9.47 6.05 15.06
C PRO A 70 8.28 5.94 16.02
N HIS A 71 7.59 7.03 16.31
CA HIS A 71 6.50 7.05 17.28
C HIS A 71 5.20 7.60 16.71
N PHE A 72 4.17 6.77 16.73
CA PHE A 72 2.79 7.13 16.43
C PHE A 72 1.85 6.20 17.19
N ALA A 73 0.87 6.75 17.88
CA ALA A 73 -0.12 5.95 18.60
C ALA A 73 -0.99 5.18 17.59
N HIS A 74 -0.91 3.85 17.58
CA HIS A 74 -1.55 3.03 16.54
C HIS A 74 -2.00 1.65 17.05
N HIS A 75 -2.94 1.06 16.35
CA HIS A 75 -3.44 -0.30 16.56
C HIS A 75 -3.07 -1.21 15.38
N LEU A 76 -3.16 -0.70 14.15
CA LEU A 76 -2.87 -1.40 12.91
C LEU A 76 -1.66 -0.76 12.23
N ALA A 77 -0.79 -1.57 11.69
CA ALA A 77 0.36 -1.11 10.94
C ALA A 77 0.65 -2.03 9.76
N PHE A 78 0.91 -1.45 8.61
CA PHE A 78 1.34 -2.11 7.37
C PHE A 78 2.70 -1.60 6.94
N GLY A 79 3.52 -2.51 6.41
CA GLY A 79 4.74 -2.20 5.73
C GLY A 79 4.86 -3.01 4.44
N PHE A 80 5.39 -2.39 3.42
CA PHE A 80 5.46 -2.92 2.06
C PHE A 80 6.86 -2.81 1.49
N ARG A 81 7.28 -3.83 0.76
CA ARG A 81 8.49 -3.84 -0.07
C ARG A 81 8.08 -4.05 -1.51
N ARG A 82 8.43 -3.10 -2.36
CA ARG A 82 8.04 -3.08 -3.77
C ARG A 82 9.12 -3.71 -4.65
N PHE A 83 8.67 -4.60 -5.51
CA PHE A 83 9.39 -5.02 -6.71
C PHE A 83 8.64 -4.44 -7.92
N SER A 84 9.23 -3.44 -8.57
CA SER A 84 8.59 -2.67 -9.64
C SER A 84 8.69 -3.43 -10.96
N ILE A 85 7.55 -3.80 -11.56
CA ILE A 85 7.50 -4.55 -12.82
C ILE A 85 6.69 -3.78 -13.87
N VAL A 86 5.45 -3.44 -13.58
CA VAL A 86 4.50 -2.83 -14.55
C VAL A 86 4.67 -1.32 -14.59
N ASP A 87 4.72 -0.68 -13.45
CA ASP A 87 4.94 0.77 -13.31
C ASP A 87 6.24 1.01 -12.54
N LEU A 88 7.24 1.61 -13.18
CA LEU A 88 8.53 1.90 -12.57
C LEU A 88 8.55 3.26 -11.84
N SER A 89 7.49 4.03 -11.94
CA SER A 89 7.38 5.33 -11.28
C SER A 89 7.07 5.20 -9.79
N GLU A 90 7.27 6.29 -9.06
CA GLU A 90 6.89 6.41 -7.65
C GLU A 90 5.37 6.33 -7.43
N LYS A 91 4.56 6.50 -8.49
CA LYS A 91 3.09 6.44 -8.39
C LYS A 91 2.55 5.07 -7.99
N GLY A 92 3.30 4.00 -8.26
CA GLY A 92 2.97 2.66 -7.80
C GLY A 92 3.44 2.36 -6.36
N HIS A 93 3.82 3.38 -5.59
CA HIS A 93 4.17 3.25 -4.17
C HIS A 93 3.04 2.65 -3.34
N GLN A 94 3.40 1.76 -2.40
CA GLN A 94 2.44 1.16 -1.48
C GLN A 94 2.92 1.32 -0.02
N PRO A 95 1.99 1.39 0.93
CA PRO A 95 0.53 1.19 0.86
C PRO A 95 -0.16 2.22 -0.04
N PHE A 96 -1.04 1.74 -0.93
CA PHE A 96 -1.74 2.54 -1.93
C PHE A 96 -3.06 3.07 -1.36
N TRP A 97 -3.37 4.33 -1.62
CA TRP A 97 -4.53 5.00 -1.02
C TRP A 97 -5.55 5.43 -2.06
N SER A 98 -6.82 5.31 -1.72
CA SER A 98 -7.89 5.93 -2.50
C SER A 98 -7.72 7.46 -2.54
N PRO A 99 -8.20 8.14 -3.60
CA PRO A 99 -8.08 9.60 -3.74
C PRO A 99 -8.63 10.38 -2.54
N ASP A 100 -9.69 9.87 -1.91
CA ASP A 100 -10.31 10.46 -0.72
C ASP A 100 -9.66 10.03 0.61
N GLY A 101 -8.67 9.12 0.56
CA GLY A 101 -7.96 8.60 1.73
C GLY A 101 -8.77 7.62 2.59
N SER A 102 -9.96 7.19 2.17
CA SER A 102 -10.84 6.31 2.95
C SER A 102 -10.41 4.84 2.94
N VAL A 103 -9.70 4.41 1.88
CA VAL A 103 -9.23 3.04 1.70
C VAL A 103 -7.72 3.01 1.52
N CYS A 104 -7.08 2.11 2.23
CA CYS A 104 -5.65 1.82 2.10
C CYS A 104 -5.47 0.36 1.68
N LEU A 105 -4.73 0.13 0.60
CA LEU A 105 -4.47 -1.18 0.02
C LEU A 105 -2.98 -1.51 0.08
N ILE A 106 -2.64 -2.71 0.52
CA ILE A 106 -1.36 -3.38 0.25
C ILE A 106 -1.64 -4.61 -0.61
N PHE A 107 -0.88 -4.75 -1.68
CA PHE A 107 -1.12 -5.78 -2.68
C PHE A 107 0.20 -6.41 -3.14
N ASN A 108 0.32 -7.71 -2.92
CA ASN A 108 1.40 -8.53 -3.46
C ASN A 108 0.82 -9.56 -4.41
N GLY A 109 0.75 -9.23 -5.67
CA GLY A 109 0.13 -10.05 -6.69
C GLY A 109 0.36 -9.47 -8.07
N GLU A 110 -0.38 -9.99 -9.03
CA GLU A 110 -0.42 -9.51 -10.41
C GLU A 110 -1.81 -9.80 -10.97
N ILE A 111 -2.43 -8.81 -11.61
CA ILE A 111 -3.73 -8.95 -12.24
C ILE A 111 -3.53 -8.98 -13.75
N TYR A 112 -3.56 -10.15 -14.36
CA TYR A 112 -3.27 -10.34 -15.77
C TYR A 112 -4.23 -9.61 -16.71
N ASN A 113 -5.51 -9.51 -16.31
CA ASN A 113 -6.55 -8.81 -17.06
C ASN A 113 -6.81 -7.38 -16.56
N TYR A 114 -5.79 -6.71 -15.98
CA TYR A 114 -5.96 -5.36 -15.44
C TYR A 114 -6.34 -4.33 -16.50
N ILE A 115 -5.90 -4.50 -17.76
CA ILE A 115 -6.22 -3.58 -18.87
C ILE A 115 -7.72 -3.64 -19.20
N GLU A 116 -8.32 -4.81 -19.21
CA GLU A 116 -9.74 -5.03 -19.47
C GLU A 116 -10.58 -4.43 -18.34
N LEU A 117 -10.20 -4.71 -17.09
CA LEU A 117 -10.87 -4.15 -15.91
C LEU A 117 -10.73 -2.61 -15.85
N GLN A 118 -9.57 -2.07 -16.21
CA GLN A 118 -9.36 -0.62 -16.29
C GLN A 118 -10.31 0.04 -17.27
N LYS A 119 -10.51 -0.56 -18.47
CA LYS A 119 -11.45 -0.03 -19.47
C LYS A 119 -12.89 -0.01 -18.95
N GLU A 120 -13.31 -1.06 -18.26
CA GLU A 120 -14.64 -1.14 -17.66
C GLU A 120 -14.82 -0.08 -16.58
N LEU A 121 -13.85 0.07 -15.67
CA LEU A 121 -13.89 1.06 -14.61
C LEU A 121 -13.86 2.51 -15.14
N LEU A 122 -13.15 2.78 -16.24
CA LEU A 122 -13.20 4.06 -16.94
C LEU A 122 -14.61 4.37 -17.46
N GLN A 123 -15.32 3.38 -18.00
CA GLN A 123 -16.72 3.56 -18.46
C GLN A 123 -17.67 3.83 -17.29
N LEU A 124 -17.34 3.32 -16.08
CA LEU A 124 -18.07 3.60 -14.85
C LEU A 124 -17.67 4.93 -14.19
N GLY A 125 -16.76 5.70 -14.81
CA GLY A 125 -16.40 7.06 -14.39
C GLY A 125 -15.19 7.14 -13.47
N TYR A 126 -14.45 6.05 -13.23
CA TYR A 126 -13.21 6.14 -12.46
C TYR A 126 -12.10 6.82 -13.28
N CYS A 127 -11.30 7.66 -12.64
CA CYS A 127 -10.17 8.34 -13.25
C CYS A 127 -8.86 7.78 -12.71
N PHE A 128 -8.10 7.09 -13.56
CA PHE A 128 -6.81 6.51 -13.18
C PHE A 128 -5.68 7.54 -13.21
N THR A 129 -4.76 7.43 -12.27
CA THR A 129 -3.57 8.28 -12.13
C THR A 129 -2.27 7.53 -12.40
N THR A 130 -2.33 6.21 -12.41
CA THR A 130 -1.21 5.31 -12.65
C THR A 130 -1.52 4.30 -13.76
N ALA A 131 -0.52 3.56 -14.18
CA ALA A 131 -0.69 2.42 -15.08
C ALA A 131 -0.60 1.06 -14.34
N CYS A 132 -0.67 1.06 -13.00
CA CYS A 132 -0.48 -0.15 -12.22
C CYS A 132 -1.78 -0.90 -11.96
N ASP A 133 -1.69 -2.20 -11.89
CA ASP A 133 -2.77 -3.12 -11.53
C ASP A 133 -3.29 -2.93 -10.10
N THR A 134 -2.45 -2.42 -9.21
CA THR A 134 -2.83 -2.06 -7.82
C THR A 134 -3.93 -1.00 -7.79
N GLU A 135 -3.84 0.04 -8.64
CA GLU A 135 -4.88 1.06 -8.74
C GLU A 135 -6.16 0.47 -9.33
N VAL A 136 -6.05 -0.46 -10.28
CA VAL A 136 -7.20 -1.16 -10.85
C VAL A 136 -7.91 -1.99 -9.79
N LEU A 137 -7.16 -2.70 -8.93
CA LEU A 137 -7.72 -3.44 -7.81
C LEU A 137 -8.45 -2.52 -6.83
N LEU A 138 -7.84 -1.40 -6.46
CA LEU A 138 -8.45 -0.41 -5.58
C LEU A 138 -9.72 0.18 -6.18
N ALA A 139 -9.69 0.59 -7.45
CA ALA A 139 -10.84 1.12 -8.17
C ALA A 139 -11.98 0.11 -8.24
N GLY A 140 -11.66 -1.14 -8.54
CA GLY A 140 -12.62 -2.24 -8.52
C GLY A 140 -13.23 -2.48 -7.14
N TYR A 141 -12.42 -2.41 -6.08
CA TYR A 141 -12.92 -2.51 -4.71
C TYR A 141 -13.87 -1.34 -4.35
N LEU A 142 -13.54 -0.12 -4.74
CA LEU A 142 -14.41 1.05 -4.53
C LEU A 142 -15.73 0.95 -5.29
N THR A 143 -15.74 0.27 -6.43
CA THR A 143 -16.91 0.11 -7.30
C THR A 143 -17.77 -1.10 -6.91
N TRP A 144 -17.14 -2.25 -6.67
CA TRP A 144 -17.82 -3.55 -6.51
C TRP A 144 -17.61 -4.20 -5.14
N GLY A 145 -16.88 -3.53 -4.23
CA GLY A 145 -16.50 -4.09 -2.94
C GLY A 145 -15.65 -5.35 -3.11
N MET A 146 -15.82 -6.32 -2.24
CA MET A 146 -15.08 -7.60 -2.28
C MET A 146 -15.36 -8.43 -3.54
N ASP A 147 -16.43 -8.13 -4.28
CA ASP A 147 -16.74 -8.84 -5.52
C ASP A 147 -15.73 -8.59 -6.64
N VAL A 148 -14.88 -7.56 -6.52
CA VAL A 148 -13.75 -7.33 -7.44
C VAL A 148 -12.89 -8.57 -7.63
N LEU A 149 -12.73 -9.38 -6.59
CA LEU A 149 -11.92 -10.61 -6.64
C LEU A 149 -12.48 -11.66 -7.60
N LYS A 150 -13.78 -11.60 -7.93
CA LYS A 150 -14.41 -12.50 -8.92
C LYS A 150 -14.05 -12.13 -10.36
N PHE A 151 -13.66 -10.89 -10.59
CA PHE A 151 -13.30 -10.36 -11.91
C PHE A 151 -11.79 -10.42 -12.16
N CYS A 152 -10.98 -10.47 -11.11
CA CYS A 152 -9.51 -10.51 -11.24
C CYS A 152 -9.03 -11.90 -11.69
N ASN A 153 -8.07 -11.90 -12.63
CA ASN A 153 -7.35 -13.09 -13.06
C ASN A 153 -5.86 -12.92 -12.72
N GLY A 154 -5.35 -13.77 -11.83
CA GLY A 154 -3.95 -13.72 -11.39
C GLY A 154 -3.77 -14.07 -9.91
N PRO A 155 -2.53 -14.18 -9.45
CA PRO A 155 -2.23 -14.41 -8.03
C PRO A 155 -2.48 -13.14 -7.22
N ILE A 156 -3.22 -13.25 -6.13
CA ILE A 156 -3.59 -12.13 -5.24
C ILE A 156 -3.24 -12.49 -3.79
N ALA A 157 -2.51 -11.60 -3.11
CA ALA A 157 -2.22 -11.67 -1.68
C ALA A 157 -2.16 -10.25 -1.06
#